data_792485702d926ee69345ac57c9406544
#
_entry.id   792485702d926ee69345ac57c9406544
#
_cell.length_a   1.000
_cell.length_b   1.000
_cell.length_c   1.000
_cell.angle_alpha   90.00
_cell.angle_beta   90.00
_cell.angle_gamma   90.00
#
_symmetry.space_group_name_H-M   'P 1'
#
loop_
_entity.id
_entity.type
_entity.pdbx_description
1 polymer ?
#
loop_
_entity_poly.entity_id
_entity_poly.type
_entity_poly.pdbx_seq_one_letter_code
_entity_poly.pdbx_strand_id
1 'polypeptide(L)'
;QQRSSAASDVYKRQLSYIEFLGLVSSSDLVLTDSGGLQEETTYLNVKCLTLRNETERPITVSQGTNKVIGVDTENIIYEINTTIESKLSKGKEIKFWDGKTSERIFKELYE
;
A
#
# COMPACT_ATOMS: atom_id res chain seq x y z
N GLN A 1 -22.22 0.72 -26.75
CA GLN A 1 -22.45 1.92 -25.96
C GLN A 1 -22.47 1.70 -24.48
N GLN A 2 -23.00 0.59 -24.04
CA GLN A 2 -22.97 0.23 -22.63
C GLN A 2 -21.54 0.16 -22.10
N ARG A 3 -20.63 -0.38 -22.90
CA ARG A 3 -19.24 -0.44 -22.51
C ARG A 3 -18.62 0.94 -22.35
N SER A 4 -18.92 1.85 -23.27
CA SER A 4 -18.40 3.21 -23.18
C SER A 4 -18.96 3.94 -21.96
N SER A 5 -20.23 3.76 -21.67
CA SER A 5 -20.86 4.34 -20.49
C SER A 5 -20.22 3.78 -19.21
N ALA A 6 -20.00 2.47 -19.15
CA ALA A 6 -19.38 1.84 -17.99
C ALA A 6 -17.96 2.36 -17.77
N ALA A 7 -17.15 2.47 -18.84
CA ALA A 7 -15.81 3.00 -18.74
C ALA A 7 -15.82 4.46 -18.28
N SER A 8 -16.73 5.26 -18.84
CA SER A 8 -16.89 6.66 -18.44
C SER A 8 -17.30 6.80 -16.98
N ASP A 9 -18.18 5.93 -16.50
CA ASP A 9 -18.61 5.93 -15.12
C ASP A 9 -17.48 5.55 -14.16
N VAL A 10 -16.63 4.61 -14.54
CA VAL A 10 -15.45 4.27 -13.75
C VAL A 10 -14.52 5.46 -13.59
N TYR A 11 -14.26 6.19 -14.67
CA TYR A 11 -13.43 7.39 -14.58
C TYR A 11 -14.07 8.50 -13.76
N LYS A 12 -15.38 8.70 -13.89
CA LYS A 12 -16.10 9.70 -13.12
C LYS A 12 -16.15 9.39 -11.63
N ARG A 13 -15.99 8.13 -11.27
CA ARG A 13 -15.98 7.67 -9.89
C ARG A 13 -14.58 7.63 -9.30
N GLN A 14 -13.62 8.28 -9.91
CA GLN A 14 -12.32 8.42 -9.33
C GLN A 14 -12.43 9.02 -7.94
N LEU A 15 -11.87 8.33 -6.96
CA LEU A 15 -11.90 8.78 -5.57
C LEU A 15 -10.92 9.92 -5.37
N SER A 16 -11.25 10.86 -4.50
CA SER A 16 -10.27 11.80 -4.00
C SER A 16 -9.19 11.02 -3.24
N TYR A 17 -8.04 11.65 -3.03
CA TYR A 17 -6.94 11.01 -2.30
C TYR A 17 -7.38 10.58 -0.90
N ILE A 18 -8.13 11.42 -0.20
CA ILE A 18 -8.62 11.13 1.15
C ILE A 18 -9.59 9.95 1.15
N GLU A 19 -10.52 9.92 0.19
CA GLU A 19 -11.45 8.81 0.03
C GLU A 19 -10.71 7.51 -0.29
N PHE A 20 -9.70 7.59 -1.14
CA PHE A 20 -8.87 6.45 -1.49
C PHE A 20 -8.14 5.91 -0.27
N LEU A 21 -7.52 6.77 0.52
CA LEU A 21 -6.84 6.37 1.75
C LEU A 21 -7.81 5.74 2.75
N GLY A 22 -9.03 6.27 2.83
CA GLY A 22 -10.07 5.68 3.66
C GLY A 22 -10.40 4.26 3.24
N LEU A 23 -10.53 4.04 1.93
CA LEU A 23 -10.79 2.72 1.38
C LEU A 23 -9.63 1.76 1.66
N VAL A 24 -8.40 2.21 1.45
CA VAL A 24 -7.20 1.42 1.72
C VAL A 24 -7.14 1.03 3.20
N SER A 25 -7.36 1.99 4.10
CA SER A 25 -7.25 1.75 5.54
C SER A 25 -8.26 0.72 6.06
N SER A 26 -9.39 0.57 5.38
CA SER A 26 -10.41 -0.42 5.75
C SER A 26 -10.29 -1.73 4.97
N SER A 27 -9.30 -1.85 4.11
CA SER A 27 -9.08 -3.06 3.32
C SER A 27 -8.34 -4.12 4.12
N ASP A 28 -8.64 -5.38 3.82
CA ASP A 28 -7.92 -6.51 4.41
C ASP A 28 -6.58 -6.75 3.72
N LEU A 29 -6.49 -6.36 2.47
CA LEU A 29 -5.34 -6.60 1.62
C LEU A 29 -5.34 -5.63 0.46
N VAL A 30 -4.16 -5.17 0.05
CA VAL A 30 -3.98 -4.36 -1.15
C VAL A 30 -3.05 -5.07 -2.11
N LEU A 31 -3.43 -5.13 -3.37
CA LEU A 31 -2.62 -5.64 -4.46
C LEU A 31 -2.22 -4.47 -5.34
N THR A 32 -0.93 -4.28 -5.57
CA THR A 32 -0.46 -3.12 -6.33
C THR A 32 0.91 -3.36 -6.94
N ASP A 33 1.25 -2.55 -7.94
CA ASP A 33 2.61 -2.43 -8.44
C ASP A 33 3.19 -1.03 -8.16
N SER A 34 2.49 -0.21 -7.42
CA SER A 34 2.86 1.18 -7.12
C SER A 34 3.75 1.30 -5.89
N GLY A 35 4.89 1.99 -6.03
CA GLY A 35 5.78 2.25 -4.90
C GLY A 35 5.16 3.12 -3.82
N GLY A 36 4.41 4.14 -4.22
CA GLY A 36 3.74 5.02 -3.27
C GLY A 36 2.73 4.28 -2.41
N LEU A 37 1.98 3.38 -3.01
CA LEU A 37 0.97 2.60 -2.27
C LEU A 37 1.60 1.63 -1.29
N GLN A 38 2.79 1.10 -1.59
CA GLN A 38 3.54 0.28 -0.65
C GLN A 38 3.87 1.04 0.63
N GLU A 39 4.24 2.30 0.50
CA GLU A 39 4.52 3.17 1.64
C GLU A 39 3.25 3.49 2.43
N GLU A 40 2.18 3.82 1.73
CA GLU A 40 0.90 4.15 2.36
C GLU A 40 0.31 2.97 3.13
N THR A 41 0.34 1.78 2.56
CA THR A 41 -0.16 0.57 3.24
C THR A 41 0.70 0.23 4.46
N THR A 42 2.00 0.44 4.38
CA THR A 42 2.89 0.24 5.51
C THR A 42 2.56 1.22 6.63
N TYR A 43 2.37 2.48 6.31
CA TYR A 43 1.99 3.51 7.28
C TYR A 43 0.64 3.20 7.94
N LEU A 44 -0.33 2.78 7.14
CA LEU A 44 -1.68 2.45 7.62
C LEU A 44 -1.78 1.07 8.25
N ASN A 45 -0.70 0.29 8.22
CA ASN A 45 -0.64 -1.07 8.72
C ASN A 45 -1.62 -2.02 8.02
N VAL A 46 -1.74 -1.86 6.72
CA VAL A 46 -2.56 -2.72 5.86
C VAL A 46 -1.65 -3.66 5.07
N LYS A 47 -2.01 -4.91 4.96
CA LYS A 47 -1.23 -5.88 4.17
C LYS A 47 -1.20 -5.50 2.71
N CYS A 48 -0.02 -5.60 2.10
CA CYS A 48 0.20 -5.24 0.70
C CYS A 48 0.98 -6.34 0.00
N LEU A 49 0.49 -6.75 -1.15
CA LEU A 49 1.21 -7.66 -2.04
C LEU A 49 1.60 -6.88 -3.30
N THR A 50 2.89 -6.82 -3.56
CA THR A 50 3.43 -6.07 -4.69
C THR A 50 3.63 -7.00 -5.88
N LEU A 51 2.94 -6.69 -6.97
CA LEU A 51 2.96 -7.49 -8.21
C LEU A 51 4.15 -7.10 -9.08
N ARG A 52 5.35 -7.28 -8.53
CA ARG A 52 6.62 -6.98 -9.20
C ARG A 52 7.65 -8.00 -8.76
N ASN A 53 8.75 -8.07 -9.49
CA ASN A 53 9.87 -8.95 -9.13
C ASN A 53 10.80 -8.32 -8.10
N GLU A 54 10.74 -7.01 -7.94
CA GLU A 54 11.54 -6.27 -6.96
C GLU A 54 10.79 -5.03 -6.52
N THR A 55 11.28 -4.38 -5.48
CA THR A 55 10.71 -3.12 -5.01
C THR A 55 11.79 -2.06 -4.84
N GLU A 56 11.41 -0.82 -5.12
CA GLU A 56 12.23 0.36 -4.87
C GLU A 56 12.05 0.86 -3.42
N ARG A 57 11.22 0.19 -2.64
CA ARG A 57 10.89 0.56 -1.26
C ARG A 57 11.17 -0.62 -0.33
N PRO A 58 12.44 -1.07 -0.22
CA PRO A 58 12.76 -2.28 0.56
C PRO A 58 12.37 -2.19 2.03
N ILE A 59 12.32 -0.99 2.59
CA ILE A 59 11.91 -0.80 3.98
C ILE A 59 10.46 -1.25 4.24
N THR A 60 9.60 -1.17 3.23
CA THR A 60 8.21 -1.61 3.36
C THR A 60 8.12 -3.13 3.49
N VAL A 61 9.11 -3.85 3.01
CA VAL A 61 9.21 -5.31 3.13
C VAL A 61 9.85 -5.70 4.46
N SER A 62 11.00 -5.10 4.78
CA SER A 62 11.77 -5.49 5.96
C SER A 62 11.13 -5.03 7.28
N GLN A 63 10.44 -3.91 7.27
CA GLN A 63 9.83 -3.34 8.48
C GLN A 63 8.34 -3.03 8.33
N GLY A 64 7.79 -3.18 7.15
CA GLY A 64 6.40 -2.86 6.86
C GLY A 64 5.54 -4.07 6.61
N THR A 65 4.47 -3.83 5.89
CA THR A 65 3.43 -4.84 5.62
C THR A 65 3.50 -5.38 4.20
N ASN A 66 4.48 -4.95 3.43
CA ASN A 66 4.60 -5.30 2.01
C ASN A 66 5.34 -6.61 1.78
N LYS A 67 4.87 -7.38 0.80
CA LYS A 67 5.55 -8.56 0.30
C LYS A 67 5.59 -8.49 -1.22
N VAL A 68 6.77 -8.67 -1.79
CA VAL A 68 6.95 -8.70 -3.25
C VAL A 68 6.72 -10.13 -3.73
N ILE A 69 5.75 -10.32 -4.60
CA ILE A 69 5.29 -11.66 -4.99
C ILE A 69 5.44 -11.96 -6.49
N GLY A 70 5.94 -11.01 -7.27
CA GLY A 70 6.10 -11.21 -8.70
C GLY A 70 4.80 -11.07 -9.48
N VAL A 71 4.79 -11.61 -10.69
CA VAL A 71 3.67 -11.45 -11.64
C VAL A 71 3.09 -12.79 -12.10
N ASP A 72 3.50 -13.90 -11.51
CA ASP A 72 2.97 -15.22 -11.85
C ASP A 72 1.58 -15.41 -11.25
N THR A 73 0.61 -15.71 -12.11
CA THR A 73 -0.80 -15.79 -11.71
C THR A 73 -1.05 -16.83 -10.60
N GLU A 74 -0.45 -18.00 -10.70
CA GLU A 74 -0.65 -19.04 -9.69
C GLU A 74 -0.09 -18.62 -8.34
N ASN A 75 1.08 -18.00 -8.35
CA ASN A 75 1.70 -17.50 -7.13
C ASN A 75 0.89 -16.35 -6.51
N ILE A 76 0.33 -15.48 -7.35
CA ILE A 76 -0.52 -14.39 -6.89
C ILE A 76 -1.73 -14.94 -6.15
N ILE A 77 -2.40 -15.92 -6.72
CA ILE A 77 -3.58 -16.55 -6.11
C ILE A 77 -3.21 -17.23 -4.79
N TYR A 78 -2.10 -17.95 -4.76
CA TYR A 78 -1.60 -18.60 -3.55
C TYR A 78 -1.32 -17.56 -2.45
N GLU A 79 -0.62 -16.49 -2.79
CA GLU A 79 -0.26 -15.45 -1.83
C GLU A 79 -1.48 -14.68 -1.32
N ILE A 80 -2.47 -14.43 -2.17
CA ILE A 80 -3.72 -13.79 -1.74
C ILE A 80 -4.41 -14.66 -0.69
N ASN A 81 -4.60 -15.94 -0.99
CA ASN A 81 -5.29 -16.85 -0.09
C ASN A 81 -4.55 -17.01 1.23
N THR A 82 -3.23 -17.17 1.17
CA THR A 82 -2.40 -17.31 2.37
C THR A 82 -2.45 -16.05 3.22
N THR A 83 -2.41 -14.89 2.59
CA THR A 83 -2.41 -13.61 3.29
C THR A 83 -3.76 -13.33 3.97
N ILE A 84 -4.85 -13.64 3.29
CA ILE A 84 -6.20 -13.45 3.84
C ILE A 84 -6.43 -14.38 5.03
N GLU A 85 -5.97 -15.62 4.95
CA GLU A 85 -6.13 -16.60 6.02
C GLU A 85 -5.23 -16.33 7.22
N SER A 86 -4.08 -15.68 7.01
CA SER A 86 -3.17 -15.38 8.10
C SER A 86 -3.74 -14.29 8.99
N LYS A 87 -3.57 -14.44 10.30
CA LYS A 87 -3.86 -13.32 11.20
C LYS A 87 -2.89 -12.19 10.91
N LEU A 88 -3.40 -10.97 10.93
CA LEU A 88 -2.60 -9.77 10.69
C LEU A 88 -1.43 -9.70 11.68
N SER A 89 -0.24 -9.89 11.19
CA SER A 89 0.94 -9.44 11.88
C SER A 89 1.10 -7.96 11.55
N LYS A 90 1.12 -7.14 12.58
CA LYS A 90 1.36 -5.71 12.40
C LYS A 90 2.79 -5.50 11.94
N GLY A 91 2.98 -4.59 10.99
CA GLY A 91 4.30 -4.12 10.62
C GLY A 91 4.96 -3.43 11.81
N LYS A 92 6.26 -3.33 11.77
CA LYS A 92 7.02 -2.61 12.80
C LYS A 92 6.83 -1.11 12.58
N GLU A 93 6.84 -0.37 13.68
CA GLU A 93 6.88 1.08 13.60
C GLU A 93 8.20 1.51 12.97
N ILE A 94 8.13 2.26 11.88
CA ILE A 94 9.31 2.70 11.16
C ILE A 94 9.73 4.05 11.72
N LYS A 95 11.01 4.16 12.08
CA LYS A 95 11.58 5.37 12.64
C LYS A 95 11.35 6.55 11.68
N PHE A 96 10.88 7.67 12.20
CA PHE A 96 10.56 8.91 11.48
C PHE A 96 9.30 8.84 10.61
N TRP A 97 8.54 7.75 10.62
CA TRP A 97 7.28 7.65 9.89
C TRP A 97 6.10 8.00 10.81
N ASP A 98 6.13 9.16 11.42
CA ASP A 98 5.10 9.60 12.36
C ASP A 98 4.41 10.91 11.96
N GLY A 99 4.71 11.41 10.75
CA GLY A 99 4.13 12.65 10.27
C GLY A 99 4.79 13.91 10.82
N LYS A 100 5.92 13.78 11.51
CA LYS A 100 6.60 14.91 12.16
C LYS A 100 7.93 15.29 11.51
N THR A 101 8.11 14.92 10.25
CA THR A 101 9.37 15.18 9.54
C THR A 101 9.66 16.68 9.43
N SER A 102 8.64 17.49 9.13
CA SER A 102 8.83 18.94 9.00
C SER A 102 9.28 19.57 10.31
N GLU A 103 8.78 19.10 11.44
CA GLU A 103 9.20 19.59 12.76
C GLU A 103 10.67 19.26 13.02
N ARG A 104 11.10 18.06 12.65
CA ARG A 104 12.51 17.66 12.81
C ARG A 104 13.44 18.47 11.93
N ILE A 105 13.05 18.72 10.68
CA ILE A 105 13.83 19.55 9.76
C ILE A 105 13.97 20.95 10.32
N PHE A 106 12.88 21.53 10.78
CA PHE A 106 12.91 22.86 11.38
C PHE A 106 13.88 22.92 12.57
N LYS A 107 13.80 21.95 13.43
CA LYS A 107 14.65 21.87 14.62
C LYS A 107 16.14 21.78 14.26
N GLU A 108 16.49 20.95 13.28
CA GLU A 108 17.88 20.83 12.83
C GLU A 108 18.41 22.10 12.18
N LEU A 109 17.57 22.86 11.50
CA LEU A 109 17.99 24.07 10.78
C LEU A 109 18.06 25.31 11.67
N TYR A 110 17.25 25.41 12.72
CA TYR A 110 17.06 26.62 13.49
C TYR A 110 17.39 26.49 14.98
N GLU A 111 17.72 25.32 15.40
CA GLU A 111 18.20 25.02 16.75
C GLU A 111 19.59 24.40 16.72
#